data_f8a3b33c0fb4642626ee485cfebb468a
#
_entry.id   f8a3b33c0fb4642626ee485cfebb468a
#
_cell.length_a   1.000
_cell.length_b   1.000
_cell.length_c   1.000
_cell.angle_alpha   90.00
_cell.angle_beta   90.00
_cell.angle_gamma   90.00
#
_symmetry.space_group_name_H-M   'P 1'
#
loop_
_entity.id
_entity.type
_entity.pdbx_description
1 polymer ?
#
loop_
_entity_poly.entity_id
_entity_poly.type
_entity_poly.pdbx_seq_one_letter_code
_entity_poly.pdbx_strand_id
1 'polypeptide(L)'
;MKISKEARKLSKKLFLGSFTEGKLDEAKVRTIAQTVIDQKPRKYTDILKNYQRLIRVEVAKRHAVIESATDLANDMRQQLLGTLRSKYGQDLTTEFKISPELIGGVRVKIASDVWDSSVRGHLSRLESNLATA
;
A
#
# COMPACT_ATOMS: atom_id res chain seq x y z
N MET A 1 15.38 -16.12 -5.73
CA MET A 1 15.54 -16.24 -7.20
C MET A 1 16.09 -14.95 -7.77
N LYS A 2 17.25 -15.00 -8.39
CA LYS A 2 17.83 -13.80 -8.99
C LYS A 2 17.19 -13.52 -10.35
N ILE A 3 16.56 -12.37 -10.47
CA ILE A 3 16.02 -11.90 -11.75
C ILE A 3 17.17 -11.27 -12.53
N SER A 4 17.27 -11.56 -13.84
CA SER A 4 18.32 -11.00 -14.67
C SER A 4 18.23 -9.46 -14.73
N LYS A 5 19.37 -8.84 -14.97
CA LYS A 5 19.48 -7.37 -15.09
C LYS A 5 18.55 -6.83 -16.17
N GLU A 6 18.48 -7.54 -17.29
CA GLU A 6 17.64 -7.20 -18.43
C GLU A 6 16.15 -7.27 -18.07
N ALA A 7 15.75 -8.35 -17.38
CA ALA A 7 14.37 -8.51 -16.93
C ALA A 7 13.94 -7.42 -15.96
N ARG A 8 14.82 -7.03 -15.02
CA ARG A 8 14.57 -5.92 -14.11
C ARG A 8 14.39 -4.61 -14.86
N LYS A 9 15.27 -4.34 -15.80
CA LYS A 9 15.25 -3.10 -16.56
C LYS A 9 13.97 -2.98 -17.38
N LEU A 10 13.58 -4.06 -18.04
CA LEU A 10 12.38 -4.10 -18.85
C LEU A 10 11.11 -3.99 -17.98
N SER A 11 11.05 -4.74 -16.88
CA SER A 11 9.90 -4.68 -15.97
C SER A 11 9.73 -3.30 -15.36
N LYS A 12 10.83 -2.60 -15.05
CA LYS A 12 10.80 -1.23 -14.56
C LYS A 12 10.26 -0.26 -15.62
N LYS A 13 10.65 -0.44 -16.87
CA LYS A 13 10.11 0.36 -17.99
C LYS A 13 8.61 0.14 -18.15
N LEU A 14 8.16 -1.10 -18.08
CA LEU A 14 6.74 -1.44 -18.14
C LEU A 14 5.97 -0.84 -16.97
N PHE A 15 6.54 -0.89 -15.79
CA PHE A 15 5.97 -0.29 -14.59
C PHE A 15 5.78 1.22 -14.76
N LEU A 16 6.80 1.92 -15.22
CA LEU A 16 6.71 3.36 -15.45
C LEU A 16 5.67 3.70 -16.52
N GLY A 17 5.53 2.86 -17.54
CA GLY A 17 4.50 3.02 -18.58
C GLY A 17 3.09 2.73 -18.11
N SER A 18 2.92 2.15 -16.91
CA SER A 18 1.60 1.83 -16.35
C SER A 18 0.94 3.01 -15.65
N PHE A 19 1.62 4.13 -15.54
CA PHE A 19 1.10 5.33 -14.88
C PHE A 19 0.42 6.27 -15.86
N THR A 20 -0.69 6.86 -15.44
CA THR A 20 -1.37 7.94 -16.13
C THR A 20 -1.51 9.10 -15.15
N GLU A 21 -0.95 10.26 -15.51
CA GLU A 21 -0.99 11.46 -14.66
C GLU A 21 -0.46 11.23 -13.24
N GLY A 22 0.59 10.43 -13.13
CA GLY A 22 1.21 10.10 -11.84
C GLY A 22 0.47 9.03 -11.03
N LYS A 23 -0.62 8.47 -11.56
CA LYS A 23 -1.40 7.43 -10.90
C LYS A 23 -1.33 6.12 -11.69
N LEU A 24 -1.34 5.01 -10.96
CA LEU A 24 -1.33 3.69 -11.57
C LEU A 24 -2.66 3.44 -12.28
N ASP A 25 -2.60 3.15 -13.58
CA ASP A 25 -3.77 2.87 -14.40
C ASP A 25 -3.96 1.36 -14.53
N GLU A 26 -5.03 0.85 -13.95
CA GLU A 26 -5.33 -0.58 -13.96
C GLU A 26 -5.53 -1.13 -15.40
N ALA A 27 -6.15 -0.36 -16.27
CA ALA A 27 -6.35 -0.76 -17.66
C ALA A 27 -5.01 -0.92 -18.39
N LYS A 28 -4.06 0.00 -18.16
CA LYS A 28 -2.71 -0.10 -18.73
C LYS A 28 -1.96 -1.29 -18.16
N VAL A 29 -2.09 -1.56 -16.88
CA VAL A 29 -1.47 -2.72 -16.23
C VAL A 29 -1.94 -4.00 -16.90
N ARG A 30 -3.24 -4.16 -17.11
CA ARG A 30 -3.80 -5.34 -17.77
C ARG A 30 -3.34 -5.47 -19.20
N THR A 31 -3.34 -4.38 -19.95
CA THR A 31 -2.88 -4.35 -21.34
C THR A 31 -1.41 -4.74 -21.45
N ILE A 32 -0.57 -4.18 -20.62
CA ILE A 32 0.87 -4.47 -20.60
C ILE A 32 1.12 -5.93 -20.24
N ALA A 33 0.47 -6.43 -19.20
CA ALA A 33 0.60 -7.83 -18.80
C ALA A 33 0.17 -8.77 -19.91
N GLN A 34 -0.96 -8.49 -20.56
CA GLN A 34 -1.46 -9.30 -21.67
C GLN A 34 -0.51 -9.28 -22.87
N THR A 35 0.04 -8.10 -23.19
CA THR A 35 1.01 -7.96 -24.28
C THR A 35 2.27 -8.81 -24.03
N VAL A 36 2.78 -8.79 -22.80
CA VAL A 36 3.95 -9.60 -22.43
C VAL A 36 3.64 -11.10 -22.56
N ILE A 37 2.44 -11.51 -22.14
CA ILE A 37 2.01 -12.91 -22.25
C ILE A 37 1.89 -13.33 -23.72
N ASP A 38 1.34 -12.47 -24.56
CA ASP A 38 1.14 -12.76 -25.99
C ASP A 38 2.46 -12.80 -26.77
N GLN A 39 3.37 -11.90 -26.51
CA GLN A 39 4.65 -11.82 -27.19
C GLN A 39 5.68 -12.82 -26.69
N LYS A 40 5.55 -13.26 -25.45
CA LYS A 40 6.47 -14.19 -24.79
C LYS A 40 7.95 -13.86 -25.03
N PRO A 41 8.40 -12.66 -24.66
CA PRO A 41 9.81 -12.31 -24.81
C PRO A 41 10.68 -13.23 -23.95
N ARG A 42 11.98 -13.25 -24.23
CA ARG A 42 12.92 -14.04 -23.45
C ARG A 42 12.79 -13.70 -21.95
N LYS A 43 12.63 -14.74 -21.12
CA LYS A 43 12.45 -14.63 -19.67
C LYS A 43 11.19 -13.84 -19.28
N TYR A 44 10.13 -13.99 -20.05
CA TYR A 44 8.88 -13.27 -19.78
C TYR A 44 8.29 -13.57 -18.38
N THR A 45 8.49 -14.78 -17.85
CA THR A 45 8.03 -15.12 -16.51
C THR A 45 8.73 -14.29 -15.44
N ASP A 46 10.03 -14.07 -15.58
CA ASP A 46 10.80 -13.22 -14.65
C ASP A 46 10.38 -11.76 -14.76
N ILE A 47 10.14 -11.29 -15.99
CA ILE A 47 9.65 -9.93 -16.25
C ILE A 47 8.31 -9.74 -15.56
N LEU A 48 7.37 -10.67 -15.74
CA LEU A 48 6.04 -10.60 -15.14
C LEU A 48 6.09 -10.66 -13.61
N LYS A 49 6.93 -11.52 -13.05
CA LYS A 49 7.08 -11.62 -11.60
C LYS A 49 7.59 -10.31 -10.98
N ASN A 50 8.61 -9.71 -11.59
CA ASN A 50 9.16 -8.46 -11.09
C ASN A 50 8.19 -7.31 -11.29
N TYR A 51 7.50 -7.27 -12.44
CA TYR A 51 6.45 -6.30 -12.73
C TYR A 51 5.32 -6.39 -11.70
N GLN A 52 4.85 -7.61 -11.40
CA GLN A 52 3.83 -7.84 -10.39
C GLN A 52 4.27 -7.35 -9.01
N ARG A 53 5.54 -7.60 -8.66
CA ARG A 53 6.10 -7.15 -7.39
C ARG A 53 6.09 -5.62 -7.29
N LEU A 54 6.50 -4.93 -8.35
CA LEU A 54 6.51 -3.47 -8.40
C LEU A 54 5.08 -2.90 -8.27
N ILE A 55 4.13 -3.48 -8.97
CA ILE A 55 2.71 -3.09 -8.88
C ILE A 55 2.18 -3.31 -7.47
N ARG A 56 2.48 -4.45 -6.87
CA ARG A 56 2.03 -4.78 -5.51
C ARG A 56 2.56 -3.79 -4.47
N VAL A 57 3.82 -3.40 -4.57
CA VAL A 57 4.43 -2.40 -3.69
C VAL A 57 3.76 -1.05 -3.86
N GLU A 58 3.48 -0.65 -5.09
CA GLU A 58 2.82 0.64 -5.36
C GLU A 58 1.38 0.66 -4.85
N VAL A 59 0.63 -0.43 -5.06
CA VAL A 59 -0.74 -0.56 -4.54
C VAL A 59 -0.73 -0.49 -3.00
N ALA A 60 0.24 -1.14 -2.36
CA ALA A 60 0.35 -1.12 -0.90
C ALA A 60 0.58 0.30 -0.35
N LYS A 61 1.29 1.15 -1.08
CA LYS A 61 1.50 2.55 -0.69
C LYS A 61 0.19 3.36 -0.67
N ARG A 62 -0.82 2.91 -1.39
CA ARG A 62 -2.10 3.59 -1.51
C ARG A 62 -3.24 2.81 -0.87
N HIS A 63 -2.91 1.84 -0.05
CA HIS A 63 -3.90 1.03 0.65
C HIS A 63 -3.68 1.13 2.16
N ALA A 64 -4.72 1.57 2.86
CA ALA A 64 -4.71 1.70 4.31
C ALA A 64 -5.55 0.58 4.92
N VAL A 65 -4.98 -0.12 5.90
CA VAL A 65 -5.71 -1.08 6.73
C VAL A 65 -5.94 -0.43 8.09
N ILE A 66 -7.20 -0.24 8.45
CA ILE A 66 -7.61 0.39 9.70
C ILE A 66 -8.11 -0.70 10.63
N GLU A 67 -7.37 -0.95 11.71
CA GLU A 67 -7.73 -1.94 12.72
C GLU A 67 -8.26 -1.23 13.96
N SER A 68 -9.34 -1.75 14.54
CA SER A 68 -9.90 -1.23 15.77
C SER A 68 -10.31 -2.38 16.68
N ALA A 69 -10.37 -2.13 17.99
CA ALA A 69 -10.80 -3.14 18.96
C ALA A 69 -12.29 -3.49 18.80
N THR A 70 -13.09 -2.51 18.38
CA THR A 70 -14.53 -2.65 18.16
C THR A 70 -14.90 -1.93 16.86
N ASP A 71 -16.14 -2.14 16.39
CA ASP A 71 -16.65 -1.42 15.23
C ASP A 71 -16.61 0.10 15.48
N LEU A 72 -16.08 0.82 14.50
CA LEU A 72 -16.04 2.28 14.55
C LEU A 72 -17.39 2.87 14.12
N ALA A 73 -17.82 3.93 14.80
CA ALA A 73 -18.97 4.70 14.38
C ALA A 73 -18.71 5.36 13.03
N ASN A 74 -19.76 5.57 12.24
CA ASN A 74 -19.64 6.17 10.91
C ASN A 74 -18.94 7.54 10.94
N ASP A 75 -19.19 8.36 11.95
CA ASP A 75 -18.54 9.65 12.11
C ASP A 75 -17.03 9.52 12.24
N MET A 76 -16.56 8.58 13.04
CA MET A 76 -15.13 8.30 13.21
C MET A 76 -14.50 7.77 11.94
N ARG A 77 -15.21 6.89 11.23
CA ARG A 77 -14.74 6.38 9.93
C ARG A 77 -14.56 7.52 8.93
N GLN A 78 -15.52 8.43 8.86
CA GLN A 78 -15.46 9.59 7.96
C GLN A 78 -14.30 10.51 8.31
N GLN A 79 -14.09 10.79 9.59
CA GLN A 79 -12.97 11.61 10.05
C GLN A 79 -11.62 10.99 9.71
N LEU A 80 -11.46 9.68 9.95
CA LEU A 80 -10.25 8.95 9.61
C LEU A 80 -9.98 8.96 8.11
N LEU A 81 -11.01 8.68 7.32
CA LEU A 81 -10.89 8.69 5.85
C LEU A 81 -10.50 10.08 5.35
N GLY A 82 -11.13 11.14 5.88
CA GLY A 82 -10.80 12.51 5.51
C GLY A 82 -9.35 12.87 5.83
N THR A 83 -8.89 12.53 7.03
CA THR A 83 -7.52 12.79 7.47
C THR A 83 -6.51 12.02 6.62
N LEU A 84 -6.76 10.73 6.37
CA LEU A 84 -5.86 9.89 5.59
C LEU A 84 -5.79 10.34 4.13
N ARG A 85 -6.93 10.67 3.53
CA ARG A 85 -6.97 11.17 2.15
C ARG A 85 -6.30 12.52 2.01
N SER A 86 -6.44 13.38 3.02
CA SER A 86 -5.75 14.67 3.05
C SER A 86 -4.24 14.51 3.10
N LYS A 87 -3.74 13.48 3.81
CA LYS A 87 -2.31 13.25 3.99
C LYS A 87 -1.69 12.42 2.86
N TYR A 88 -2.39 11.40 2.37
CA TYR A 88 -1.84 10.41 1.42
C TYR A 88 -2.43 10.51 0.01
N GLY A 89 -3.52 11.24 -0.18
CA GLY A 89 -4.17 11.42 -1.48
C GLY A 89 -5.60 10.90 -1.52
N GLN A 90 -6.38 11.43 -2.45
CA GLN A 90 -7.81 11.11 -2.57
C GLN A 90 -8.07 9.71 -3.13
N ASP A 91 -7.08 9.12 -3.78
CA ASP A 91 -7.17 7.79 -4.38
C ASP A 91 -6.80 6.66 -3.40
N LEU A 92 -6.62 6.99 -2.12
CA LEU A 92 -6.32 6.00 -1.09
C LEU A 92 -7.48 5.02 -0.92
N THR A 93 -7.19 3.72 -1.01
CA THR A 93 -8.16 2.67 -0.70
C THR A 93 -8.05 2.31 0.77
N THR A 94 -9.16 1.94 1.38
CA THR A 94 -9.19 1.63 2.81
C THR A 94 -9.89 0.30 3.08
N GLU A 95 -9.44 -0.38 4.13
CA GLU A 95 -10.04 -1.61 4.63
C GLU A 95 -10.17 -1.51 6.15
N PHE A 96 -11.33 -1.82 6.69
CA PHE A 96 -11.60 -1.81 8.12
C PHE A 96 -11.61 -3.23 8.65
N LYS A 97 -10.80 -3.48 9.69
CA LYS A 97 -10.73 -4.77 10.37
C LYS A 97 -10.96 -4.60 11.86
N ILE A 98 -11.59 -5.60 12.48
CA ILE A 98 -11.77 -5.63 13.92
C ILE A 98 -10.69 -6.53 14.50
N SER A 99 -9.87 -5.97 15.39
CA SER A 99 -8.79 -6.69 16.08
C SER A 99 -8.99 -6.56 17.58
N PRO A 100 -9.66 -7.55 18.21
CA PRO A 100 -9.91 -7.51 19.67
C PRO A 100 -8.64 -7.44 20.53
N GLU A 101 -7.50 -7.77 19.93
CA GLU A 101 -6.19 -7.71 20.59
C GLU A 101 -5.77 -6.29 20.95
N LEU A 102 -6.31 -5.29 20.26
CA LEU A 102 -6.02 -3.89 20.56
C LEU A 102 -6.72 -3.47 21.84
N ILE A 103 -5.98 -2.77 22.69
CA ILE A 103 -6.54 -2.23 23.92
C ILE A 103 -7.07 -0.84 23.62
N GLY A 104 -8.30 -0.78 23.08
CA GLY A 104 -8.92 0.46 22.65
C GLY A 104 -8.18 1.12 21.50
N GLY A 105 -8.74 2.18 20.94
CA GLY A 105 -8.10 2.97 19.88
C GLY A 105 -8.07 2.30 18.53
N VAL A 106 -7.24 2.84 17.64
CA VAL A 106 -7.20 2.48 16.22
C VAL A 106 -5.75 2.35 15.78
N ARG A 107 -5.49 1.34 14.97
CA ARG A 107 -4.19 1.18 14.30
C ARG A 107 -4.39 1.32 12.80
N VAL A 108 -3.60 2.17 12.15
CA VAL A 108 -3.64 2.38 10.71
C VAL A 108 -2.31 1.95 10.11
N LYS A 109 -2.35 1.06 9.11
CA LYS A 109 -1.16 0.59 8.40
C LYS A 109 -1.25 1.02 6.93
N ILE A 110 -0.26 1.76 6.45
CA ILE A 110 -0.14 2.16 5.06
C ILE A 110 1.28 1.86 4.61
N ALA A 111 1.46 0.91 3.70
CA ALA A 111 2.78 0.40 3.29
C ALA A 111 3.57 -0.05 4.54
N SER A 112 4.73 0.56 4.79
CA SER A 112 5.53 0.29 5.99
C SER A 112 5.22 1.21 7.17
N ASP A 113 4.38 2.22 6.95
CA ASP A 113 4.01 3.17 8.00
C ASP A 113 2.88 2.60 8.87
N VAL A 114 3.07 2.70 10.18
CA VAL A 114 2.07 2.25 11.15
C VAL A 114 1.74 3.40 12.10
N TRP A 115 0.47 3.75 12.14
CA TRP A 115 -0.06 4.74 13.07
C TRP A 115 -0.89 4.01 14.11
N ASP A 116 -0.47 4.07 15.35
CA ASP A 116 -1.15 3.35 16.43
C ASP A 116 -1.59 4.33 17.51
N SER A 117 -2.91 4.52 17.61
CA SER A 117 -3.54 5.34 18.65
C SER A 117 -4.19 4.50 19.75
N SER A 118 -3.92 3.19 19.78
CA SER A 118 -4.34 2.32 20.87
C SER A 118 -3.63 2.72 22.16
N VAL A 119 -4.11 2.21 23.29
CA VAL A 119 -3.46 2.46 24.59
C VAL A 119 -1.98 2.07 24.55
N ARG A 120 -1.68 0.94 23.91
CA ARG A 120 -0.31 0.46 23.72
C ARG A 120 0.51 1.44 22.86
N GLY A 121 -0.09 1.94 21.78
CA GLY A 121 0.56 2.92 20.91
C GLY A 121 0.82 4.25 21.61
N HIS A 122 -0.11 4.70 22.45
CA HIS A 122 0.08 5.91 23.25
C HIS A 122 1.23 5.77 24.22
N LEU A 123 1.33 4.64 24.89
CA LEU A 123 2.45 4.37 25.81
C LEU A 123 3.77 4.38 25.06
N SER A 124 3.84 3.76 23.90
CA SER A 124 5.06 3.75 23.06
C SER A 124 5.44 5.15 22.62
N ARG A 125 4.48 6.00 22.25
CA ARG A 125 4.71 7.38 21.87
C ARG A 125 5.22 8.22 23.03
N LEU A 126 4.64 8.04 24.21
CA LEU A 126 5.08 8.73 25.40
C LEU A 126 6.54 8.39 25.73
N GLU A 127 6.89 7.12 25.67
CA GLU A 127 8.27 6.68 25.85
C GLU A 127 9.22 7.34 24.83
N SER A 128 8.83 7.36 23.54
CA SER A 128 9.61 7.99 22.49
C SER A 128 9.76 9.50 22.71
N ASN A 129 8.68 10.17 23.09
CA ASN A 129 8.70 11.61 23.35
C ASN A 129 9.57 11.95 24.57
N LEU A 130 9.51 11.13 25.61
CA LEU A 130 10.35 11.31 26.80
C LEU A 130 11.83 11.06 26.48
N ALA A 131 12.12 10.11 25.60
CA ALA A 131 13.49 9.81 25.18
C ALA A 131 14.08 10.94 24.30
N THR A 132 13.26 11.68 23.56
CA THR A 132 13.70 12.76 22.67
C THR A 132 13.61 14.13 23.29
N ALA A 133 12.99 14.26 24.44
CA ALA A 133 12.89 15.53 25.17
C ALA A 133 14.19 15.82 26.01
#